data_e23da12cf22b24ced7c1f0c40470148a
#
_entry.id   e23da12cf22b24ced7c1f0c40470148a
#
_cell.length_a   1.000
_cell.length_b   1.000
_cell.length_c   1.000
_cell.angle_alpha   90.00
_cell.angle_beta   90.00
_cell.angle_gamma   90.00
#
_symmetry.space_group_name_H-M   'P 1'
#
loop_
_entity.id
_entity.type
_entity.pdbx_description
1 polymer ?
#
loop_
_entity_poly.entity_id
_entity_poly.type
_entity_poly.pdbx_seq_one_letter_code
_entity_poly.pdbx_strand_id
1 'polypeptide(L)'
;MKEKKYSINDLIKVITHNIVLIIIFAVVGAVCFFAIAKHRQVTTYSAERSIMVSHNLQARNAHTMLKTDLMMIPTYEDMISSRQVMGTAYKKLPKKIRRQTTVKGLANSIKTDSKPGSLIITIKAVDQGSNTAINYVNATAVAAKDELPRMQRGTGRVYVYPKATKKNVSSQTHGSVKKWTLVGGALGIIVGMLFSFMLTTWRHIA
;
A
#
# COMPACT_ATOMS: atom_id res chain seq x y z
N MET A 1 -58.86 -15.96 -11.50
CA MET A 1 -57.48 -16.25 -11.15
C MET A 1 -57.29 -15.94 -9.68
N LYS A 2 -57.14 -16.96 -8.79
CA LYS A 2 -56.87 -16.72 -7.37
C LYS A 2 -55.38 -16.36 -7.20
N GLU A 3 -55.11 -15.13 -6.83
CA GLU A 3 -53.76 -14.71 -6.45
C GLU A 3 -53.33 -15.52 -5.21
N LYS A 4 -52.40 -16.46 -5.40
CA LYS A 4 -51.74 -17.13 -4.28
C LYS A 4 -50.85 -16.13 -3.56
N LYS A 5 -51.29 -15.55 -2.43
CA LYS A 5 -50.45 -14.77 -1.54
C LYS A 5 -49.41 -15.69 -0.92
N TYR A 6 -48.16 -15.57 -1.34
CA TYR A 6 -47.04 -16.27 -0.72
C TYR A 6 -46.87 -15.76 0.70
N SER A 7 -47.01 -16.65 1.67
CA SER A 7 -46.79 -16.34 3.07
C SER A 7 -45.27 -16.48 3.43
N ILE A 8 -44.84 -15.75 4.47
CA ILE A 8 -43.48 -15.87 5.00
C ILE A 8 -43.16 -17.33 5.39
N ASN A 9 -44.15 -18.08 5.87
CA ASN A 9 -44.03 -19.50 6.19
C ASN A 9 -43.71 -20.38 4.97
N ASP A 10 -44.21 -20.02 3.79
CA ASP A 10 -43.91 -20.75 2.55
C ASP A 10 -42.46 -20.52 2.12
N LEU A 11 -41.93 -19.30 2.31
CA LEU A 11 -40.51 -19.00 2.08
C LEU A 11 -39.60 -19.80 3.03
N ILE A 12 -39.92 -19.85 4.31
CA ILE A 12 -39.16 -20.65 5.30
C ILE A 12 -39.14 -22.12 4.92
N LYS A 13 -40.30 -22.66 4.48
CA LYS A 13 -40.43 -24.07 4.09
C LYS A 13 -39.60 -24.39 2.81
N VAL A 14 -39.54 -23.49 1.85
CA VAL A 14 -38.69 -23.62 0.65
C VAL A 14 -37.22 -23.59 1.03
N ILE A 15 -36.80 -22.69 1.93
CA ILE A 15 -35.42 -22.57 2.39
C ILE A 15 -34.98 -23.83 3.14
N THR A 16 -35.79 -24.31 4.09
CA THR A 16 -35.47 -25.51 4.89
C THR A 16 -35.44 -26.79 4.05
N HIS A 17 -36.34 -26.91 3.06
CA HIS A 17 -36.35 -28.06 2.16
C HIS A 17 -35.14 -28.11 1.21
N ASN A 18 -34.64 -26.93 0.81
CA ASN A 18 -33.52 -26.84 -0.13
C ASN A 18 -32.22 -26.34 0.55
N ILE A 19 -32.09 -26.47 1.86
CA ILE A 19 -30.93 -25.96 2.62
C ILE A 19 -29.60 -26.49 2.12
N VAL A 20 -29.57 -27.77 1.71
CA VAL A 20 -28.38 -28.42 1.16
C VAL A 20 -27.93 -27.71 -0.14
N LEU A 21 -28.86 -27.36 -1.01
CA LEU A 21 -28.58 -26.64 -2.25
C LEU A 21 -28.01 -25.25 -1.96
N ILE A 22 -28.59 -24.53 -1.00
CA ILE A 22 -28.13 -23.20 -0.59
C ILE A 22 -26.71 -23.28 -0.03
N ILE A 23 -26.41 -24.30 0.79
CA ILE A 23 -25.05 -24.53 1.34
C ILE A 23 -24.06 -24.80 0.20
N ILE A 24 -24.42 -25.62 -0.78
CA ILE A 24 -23.54 -25.88 -1.94
C ILE A 24 -23.22 -24.59 -2.68
N PHE A 25 -24.21 -23.73 -2.96
CA PHE A 25 -23.98 -22.44 -3.62
C PHE A 25 -23.14 -21.49 -2.75
N ALA A 26 -23.33 -21.50 -1.44
CA ALA A 26 -22.52 -20.73 -0.50
C ALA A 26 -21.03 -21.14 -0.54
N VAL A 27 -20.78 -22.47 -0.52
CA VAL A 27 -19.43 -23.02 -0.58
C VAL A 27 -18.78 -22.71 -1.94
N VAL A 28 -19.49 -22.93 -3.04
CA VAL A 28 -18.99 -22.60 -4.40
C VAL A 28 -18.67 -21.12 -4.51
N GLY A 29 -19.57 -20.25 -4.05
CA GLY A 29 -19.34 -18.80 -4.02
C GLY A 29 -18.11 -18.42 -3.20
N ALA A 30 -17.98 -18.99 -1.99
CA ALA A 30 -16.82 -18.76 -1.13
C ALA A 30 -15.50 -19.21 -1.78
N VAL A 31 -15.47 -20.40 -2.40
CA VAL A 31 -14.28 -20.94 -3.09
C VAL A 31 -13.90 -20.09 -4.31
N CYS A 32 -14.86 -19.69 -5.12
CA CYS A 32 -14.60 -18.84 -6.28
C CYS A 32 -13.99 -17.49 -5.86
N PHE A 33 -14.60 -16.81 -4.89
CA PHE A 33 -14.10 -15.54 -4.39
C PHE A 33 -12.77 -15.68 -3.65
N PHE A 34 -12.54 -16.78 -2.94
CA PHE A 34 -11.24 -17.11 -2.36
C PHE A 34 -10.15 -17.21 -3.43
N ALA A 35 -10.41 -17.96 -4.50
CA ALA A 35 -9.45 -18.13 -5.59
C ALA A 35 -9.12 -16.78 -6.27
N ILE A 36 -10.15 -15.96 -6.57
CA ILE A 36 -9.97 -14.63 -7.15
C ILE A 36 -9.18 -13.72 -6.20
N ALA A 37 -9.54 -13.70 -4.90
CA ALA A 37 -8.88 -12.87 -3.91
C ALA A 37 -7.42 -13.27 -3.72
N LYS A 38 -7.13 -14.58 -3.68
CA LYS A 38 -5.75 -15.08 -3.57
C LYS A 38 -4.91 -14.72 -4.79
N HIS A 39 -5.47 -14.78 -5.98
CA HIS A 39 -4.78 -14.40 -7.21
C HIS A 39 -4.50 -12.89 -7.29
N ARG A 40 -5.33 -12.05 -6.65
CA ARG A 40 -5.19 -10.60 -6.60
C ARG A 40 -4.36 -10.08 -5.42
N GLN A 41 -3.84 -10.94 -4.55
CA GLN A 41 -2.96 -10.52 -3.47
C GLN A 41 -1.65 -9.98 -4.02
N VAL A 42 -1.34 -8.72 -3.66
CA VAL A 42 -0.05 -8.11 -3.98
C VAL A 42 0.70 -7.87 -2.68
N THR A 43 1.88 -8.46 -2.56
CA THR A 43 2.79 -8.17 -1.46
C THR A 43 3.70 -7.03 -1.88
N THR A 44 3.71 -5.96 -1.08
CA THR A 44 4.61 -4.83 -1.24
C THR A 44 5.64 -4.85 -0.12
N TYR A 45 6.86 -4.47 -0.47
CA TYR A 45 7.98 -4.35 0.44
C TYR A 45 8.29 -2.89 0.67
N SER A 46 8.48 -2.52 1.93
CA SER A 46 8.83 -1.17 2.32
C SER A 46 10.21 -1.15 2.94
N ALA A 47 11.12 -0.36 2.36
CA ALA A 47 12.44 -0.09 2.90
C ALA A 47 12.51 1.36 3.37
N GLU A 48 13.25 1.62 4.44
CA GLU A 48 13.39 2.96 5.02
C GLU A 48 14.86 3.30 5.22
N ARG A 49 15.19 4.58 5.00
CA ARG A 49 16.49 5.15 5.32
C ARG A 49 16.33 6.60 5.71
N SER A 50 16.97 7.00 6.78
CA SER A 50 16.86 8.37 7.28
C SER A 50 18.05 9.23 6.84
N ILE A 51 17.79 10.52 6.74
CA ILE A 51 18.80 11.56 6.64
C ILE A 51 18.55 12.59 7.74
N MET A 52 19.58 13.30 8.16
CA MET A 52 19.46 14.43 9.08
C MET A 52 20.06 15.66 8.41
N VAL A 53 19.35 16.77 8.48
CA VAL A 53 19.83 18.06 7.99
C VAL A 53 20.04 18.96 9.20
N SER A 54 21.26 19.41 9.43
CA SER A 54 21.58 20.24 10.58
C SER A 54 22.77 21.14 10.34
N HIS A 55 22.69 22.33 10.83
CA HIS A 55 23.85 23.24 10.96
C HIS A 55 24.72 22.84 12.16
N ASN A 56 25.89 23.46 12.25
CA ASN A 56 26.78 23.25 13.40
C ASN A 56 26.16 23.86 14.68
N LEU A 57 25.72 23.02 15.57
CA LEU A 57 25.12 23.42 16.87
C LEU A 57 26.10 23.94 17.89
N GLN A 58 27.41 23.99 17.60
CA GLN A 58 28.41 24.60 18.43
C GLN A 58 28.67 26.11 18.11
N ALA A 59 27.96 26.63 17.09
CA ALA A 59 28.06 28.05 16.71
C ALA A 59 27.39 28.96 17.76
N ARG A 60 27.83 30.22 17.83
CA ARG A 60 27.31 31.24 18.77
C ARG A 60 25.78 31.45 18.68
N ASN A 61 25.18 31.12 17.54
CA ASN A 61 23.71 31.24 17.25
C ASN A 61 23.02 29.87 17.11
N ALA A 62 23.50 28.84 17.80
CA ALA A 62 23.02 27.46 17.67
C ALA A 62 21.50 27.33 17.83
N HIS A 63 20.90 28.04 18.79
CA HIS A 63 19.47 27.99 19.05
C HIS A 63 18.63 28.52 17.88
N THR A 64 19.05 29.66 17.30
CA THR A 64 18.37 30.25 16.15
C THR A 64 18.50 29.35 14.90
N MET A 65 19.69 28.78 14.68
CA MET A 65 19.93 27.83 13.59
C MET A 65 19.09 26.58 13.75
N LEU A 66 19.02 26.00 14.95
CA LEU A 66 18.17 24.83 15.22
C LEU A 66 16.69 25.12 14.90
N LYS A 67 16.18 26.26 15.34
CA LYS A 67 14.80 26.66 15.07
C LYS A 67 14.56 26.80 13.56
N THR A 68 15.49 27.44 12.85
CA THR A 68 15.43 27.57 11.39
C THR A 68 15.46 26.21 10.69
N ASP A 69 16.38 25.33 11.11
CA ASP A 69 16.46 23.96 10.57
C ASP A 69 15.15 23.20 10.74
N LEU A 70 14.53 23.27 11.92
CA LEU A 70 13.26 22.62 12.20
C LEU A 70 12.13 23.17 11.31
N MET A 71 12.11 24.49 11.07
CA MET A 71 11.12 25.11 10.19
C MET A 71 11.32 24.75 8.71
N MET A 72 12.54 24.40 8.32
CA MET A 72 12.88 24.04 6.94
C MET A 72 12.64 22.55 6.61
N ILE A 73 12.37 21.71 7.59
CA ILE A 73 12.17 20.26 7.38
C ILE A 73 11.09 19.95 6.31
N PRO A 74 9.89 20.56 6.34
CA PRO A 74 8.90 20.33 5.29
C PRO A 74 9.41 20.71 3.88
N THR A 75 10.14 21.82 3.78
CA THR A 75 10.76 22.24 2.53
C THR A 75 11.77 21.20 2.02
N TYR A 76 12.58 20.64 2.91
CA TYR A 76 13.52 19.58 2.53
C TYR A 76 12.81 18.30 2.09
N GLU A 77 11.67 17.94 2.68
CA GLU A 77 10.85 16.81 2.23
C GLU A 77 10.34 17.00 0.81
N ASP A 78 9.83 18.19 0.50
CA ASP A 78 9.40 18.57 -0.85
C ASP A 78 10.58 18.55 -1.84
N MET A 79 11.74 19.07 -1.44
CA MET A 79 12.95 19.06 -2.27
C MET A 79 13.43 17.64 -2.55
N ILE A 80 13.37 16.71 -1.58
CA ILE A 80 13.71 15.30 -1.76
C ILE A 80 12.79 14.66 -2.80
N SER A 81 11.50 15.01 -2.78
CA SER A 81 10.50 14.52 -3.73
C SER A 81 10.61 15.17 -5.11
N SER A 82 11.45 16.20 -5.26
CA SER A 82 11.59 16.96 -6.50
C SER A 82 12.17 16.12 -7.65
N ARG A 83 11.85 16.55 -8.88
CA ARG A 83 12.38 15.91 -10.11
C ARG A 83 13.91 15.92 -10.17
N GLN A 84 14.58 16.93 -9.61
CA GLN A 84 16.03 17.03 -9.61
C GLN A 84 16.66 15.92 -8.75
N VAL A 85 16.21 15.78 -7.50
CA VAL A 85 16.70 14.74 -6.59
C VAL A 85 16.35 13.35 -7.14
N MET A 86 15.11 13.15 -7.64
CA MET A 86 14.69 11.87 -8.22
C MET A 86 15.47 11.52 -9.49
N GLY A 87 15.82 12.52 -10.33
CA GLY A 87 16.66 12.34 -11.50
C GLY A 87 18.07 11.86 -11.14
N THR A 88 18.68 12.47 -10.12
CA THR A 88 19.99 12.07 -9.60
C THR A 88 19.92 10.70 -8.92
N ALA A 89 18.86 10.43 -8.14
CA ALA A 89 18.64 9.11 -7.55
C ALA A 89 18.52 8.01 -8.63
N TYR A 90 17.73 8.27 -9.67
CA TYR A 90 17.59 7.34 -10.80
C TYR A 90 18.93 7.00 -11.47
N LYS A 91 19.81 7.98 -11.68
CA LYS A 91 21.16 7.75 -12.25
C LYS A 91 22.03 6.88 -11.34
N LYS A 92 21.83 6.94 -10.02
CA LYS A 92 22.56 6.14 -9.02
C LYS A 92 22.02 4.69 -8.87
N LEU A 93 20.88 4.37 -9.48
CA LEU A 93 20.34 3.01 -9.46
C LEU A 93 21.19 2.03 -10.26
N PRO A 94 21.30 0.76 -9.82
CA PRO A 94 21.90 -0.31 -10.62
C PRO A 94 21.25 -0.43 -12.01
N LYS A 95 22.03 -0.72 -13.05
CA LYS A 95 21.54 -0.82 -14.44
C LYS A 95 20.30 -1.72 -14.59
N LYS A 96 20.25 -2.84 -13.86
CA LYS A 96 19.14 -3.80 -13.89
C LYS A 96 17.83 -3.15 -13.42
N ILE A 97 17.86 -2.44 -12.30
CA ILE A 97 16.68 -1.79 -11.71
C ILE A 97 16.27 -0.57 -12.54
N ARG A 98 17.26 0.20 -13.02
CA ARG A 98 17.04 1.37 -13.87
C ARG A 98 16.31 1.05 -15.18
N ARG A 99 16.51 -0.16 -15.75
CA ARG A 99 15.78 -0.61 -16.95
C ARG A 99 14.30 -0.94 -16.67
N GLN A 100 13.93 -1.19 -15.43
CA GLN A 100 12.60 -1.62 -15.04
C GLN A 100 11.73 -0.47 -14.51
N THR A 101 12.31 0.72 -14.32
CA THR A 101 11.59 1.88 -13.80
C THR A 101 11.91 3.15 -14.60
N THR A 102 11.20 4.20 -14.28
CA THR A 102 11.42 5.55 -14.80
C THR A 102 11.64 6.51 -13.63
N VAL A 103 12.09 7.75 -13.90
CA VAL A 103 12.20 8.79 -12.86
C VAL A 103 10.85 9.02 -12.18
N LYS A 104 9.75 9.03 -12.94
CA LYS A 104 8.38 9.16 -12.40
C LYS A 104 7.98 7.94 -11.58
N GLY A 105 8.32 6.73 -12.04
CA GLY A 105 8.05 5.49 -11.29
C GLY A 105 8.80 5.46 -9.96
N LEU A 106 10.07 5.86 -9.95
CA LEU A 106 10.85 6.02 -8.72
C LEU A 106 10.20 7.05 -7.79
N ALA A 107 9.83 8.23 -8.29
CA ALA A 107 9.19 9.28 -7.50
C ALA A 107 7.87 8.82 -6.85
N ASN A 108 7.05 8.06 -7.58
CA ASN A 108 5.80 7.52 -7.05
C ASN A 108 6.00 6.45 -5.97
N SER A 109 7.16 5.78 -5.96
CA SER A 109 7.51 4.76 -4.97
C SER A 109 8.14 5.35 -3.70
N ILE A 110 8.57 6.61 -3.72
CA ILE A 110 9.21 7.29 -2.60
C ILE A 110 8.19 8.13 -1.84
N LYS A 111 8.27 8.05 -0.52
CA LYS A 111 7.58 8.94 0.43
C LYS A 111 8.59 9.45 1.45
N THR A 112 8.42 10.68 1.86
CA THR A 112 9.20 11.29 2.94
C THR A 112 8.29 11.56 4.13
N ASP A 113 8.83 11.44 5.31
CA ASP A 113 8.12 11.69 6.57
C ASP A 113 9.10 12.16 7.64
N SER A 114 8.69 13.11 8.47
CA SER A 114 9.45 13.57 9.62
C SER A 114 8.55 13.70 10.84
N LYS A 115 9.14 13.54 12.01
CA LYS A 115 8.42 13.77 13.26
C LYS A 115 8.50 15.26 13.62
N PRO A 116 7.43 15.87 14.14
CA PRO A 116 7.46 17.24 14.64
C PRO A 116 8.61 17.45 15.65
N GLY A 117 9.39 18.50 15.47
CA GLY A 117 10.54 18.81 16.31
C GLY A 117 11.79 17.96 16.05
N SER A 118 11.83 17.18 14.98
CA SER A 118 12.97 16.35 14.59
C SER A 118 13.67 16.91 13.36
N LEU A 119 15.00 16.88 13.37
CA LEU A 119 15.84 17.19 12.20
C LEU A 119 16.02 15.98 11.26
N ILE A 120 15.39 14.85 11.59
CA ILE A 120 15.50 13.60 10.85
C ILE A 120 14.34 13.46 9.89
N ILE A 121 14.65 13.29 8.61
CA ILE A 121 13.71 12.97 7.56
C ILE A 121 13.87 11.50 7.21
N THR A 122 12.81 10.73 7.32
CA THR A 122 12.76 9.32 6.92
C THR A 122 12.27 9.22 5.48
N ILE A 123 13.11 8.65 4.63
CA ILE A 123 12.79 8.33 3.24
C ILE A 123 12.33 6.89 3.22
N LYS A 124 11.14 6.64 2.71
CA LYS A 124 10.49 5.34 2.60
C LYS A 124 10.27 5.00 1.14
N ALA A 125 10.70 3.83 0.72
CA ALA A 125 10.45 3.31 -0.62
C ALA A 125 9.54 2.09 -0.55
N VAL A 126 8.50 2.06 -1.40
CA VAL A 126 7.56 0.94 -1.48
C VAL A 126 7.58 0.38 -2.89
N ASP A 127 7.82 -0.94 -3.01
CA ASP A 127 7.85 -1.65 -4.28
C ASP A 127 7.44 -3.12 -4.10
N GLN A 128 7.10 -3.81 -5.19
CA GLN A 128 6.80 -5.25 -5.16
C GLN A 128 8.06 -6.11 -4.95
N GLY A 129 9.23 -5.56 -5.20
CA GLY A 129 10.52 -6.22 -5.00
C GLY A 129 11.28 -5.66 -3.80
N SER A 130 11.61 -6.49 -2.82
CA SER A 130 12.39 -6.09 -1.64
C SER A 130 13.74 -5.43 -2.02
N ASN A 131 14.47 -6.02 -2.96
CA ASN A 131 15.74 -5.45 -3.44
C ASN A 131 15.54 -4.11 -4.16
N THR A 132 14.44 -3.93 -4.89
CA THR A 132 14.11 -2.69 -5.58
C THR A 132 13.85 -1.57 -4.57
N ALA A 133 13.02 -1.82 -3.55
CA ALA A 133 12.74 -0.86 -2.49
C ALA A 133 14.02 -0.43 -1.75
N ILE A 134 14.92 -1.38 -1.42
CA ILE A 134 16.22 -1.09 -0.79
C ILE A 134 17.08 -0.17 -1.67
N ASN A 135 17.17 -0.46 -2.97
CA ASN A 135 17.97 0.34 -3.89
C ASN A 135 17.36 1.73 -4.09
N TYR A 136 16.03 1.84 -4.15
CA TYR A 136 15.34 3.12 -4.28
C TYR A 136 15.65 4.02 -3.09
N VAL A 137 15.44 3.55 -1.87
CA VAL A 137 15.68 4.38 -0.68
C VAL A 137 17.16 4.74 -0.52
N ASN A 138 18.07 3.81 -0.83
CA ASN A 138 19.50 4.07 -0.72
C ASN A 138 19.99 5.08 -1.76
N ALA A 139 19.52 4.98 -3.00
CA ALA A 139 19.85 5.92 -4.06
C ALA A 139 19.28 7.31 -3.78
N THR A 140 18.03 7.39 -3.30
CA THR A 140 17.36 8.66 -2.97
C THR A 140 18.04 9.37 -1.81
N ALA A 141 18.41 8.66 -0.75
CA ALA A 141 19.13 9.26 0.40
C ALA A 141 20.50 9.84 0.00
N VAL A 142 21.22 9.15 -0.88
CA VAL A 142 22.51 9.67 -1.40
C VAL A 142 22.29 10.84 -2.35
N ALA A 143 21.27 10.78 -3.21
CA ALA A 143 20.93 11.90 -4.09
C ALA A 143 20.50 13.14 -3.31
N ALA A 144 19.70 12.97 -2.24
CA ALA A 144 19.32 14.06 -1.35
C ALA A 144 20.55 14.72 -0.71
N LYS A 145 21.51 13.93 -0.23
CA LYS A 145 22.77 14.47 0.30
C LYS A 145 23.52 15.36 -0.70
N ASP A 146 23.54 14.94 -1.96
CA ASP A 146 24.29 15.64 -3.00
C ASP A 146 23.54 16.89 -3.53
N GLU A 147 22.21 16.82 -3.61
CA GLU A 147 21.39 17.82 -4.28
C GLU A 147 20.84 18.89 -3.33
N LEU A 148 20.46 18.57 -2.09
CA LEU A 148 19.89 19.56 -1.17
C LEU A 148 20.78 20.79 -0.98
N PRO A 149 22.11 20.66 -0.76
CA PRO A 149 22.98 21.82 -0.62
C PRO A 149 23.16 22.62 -1.92
N ARG A 150 22.90 22.00 -3.09
CA ARG A 150 22.96 22.68 -4.39
C ARG A 150 21.68 23.44 -4.69
N MET A 151 20.54 22.90 -4.26
CA MET A 151 19.22 23.52 -4.50
C MET A 151 18.97 24.70 -3.55
N GLN A 152 19.41 24.59 -2.31
CA GLN A 152 19.24 25.60 -1.28
C GLN A 152 20.60 26.02 -0.72
N ARG A 153 21.05 27.22 -1.05
CA ARG A 153 22.23 27.81 -0.41
C ARG A 153 21.91 28.09 1.06
N GLY A 154 22.77 27.63 1.96
CA GLY A 154 22.52 27.71 3.39
C GLY A 154 21.84 26.49 3.99
N THR A 155 21.66 25.41 3.23
CA THR A 155 21.32 24.11 3.79
C THR A 155 22.44 23.65 4.73
N GLY A 156 22.09 23.21 5.93
CA GLY A 156 23.03 22.57 6.85
C GLY A 156 23.67 21.31 6.26
N ARG A 157 24.56 20.69 7.01
CA ARG A 157 25.15 19.42 6.57
C ARG A 157 24.07 18.32 6.52
N VAL A 158 24.05 17.58 5.41
CA VAL A 158 23.17 16.43 5.25
C VAL A 158 23.91 15.16 5.65
N TYR A 159 23.51 14.58 6.77
CA TYR A 159 24.03 13.32 7.28
C TYR A 159 23.13 12.20 6.83
N VAL A 160 23.71 11.17 6.22
CA VAL A 160 22.95 10.00 5.74
C VAL A 160 23.18 8.85 6.70
N TYR A 161 22.10 8.31 7.24
CA TYR A 161 22.15 7.16 8.15
C TYR A 161 22.60 5.88 7.41
N PRO A 162 22.91 4.79 8.14
CA PRO A 162 23.35 3.54 7.55
C PRO A 162 22.42 3.06 6.43
N LYS A 163 22.98 2.33 5.48
CA LYS A 163 22.23 1.81 4.32
C LYS A 163 21.09 0.87 4.77
N ALA A 164 19.94 1.02 4.13
CA ALA A 164 18.88 0.03 4.25
C ALA A 164 19.37 -1.33 3.73
N THR A 165 19.05 -2.39 4.46
CA THR A 165 19.38 -3.78 4.14
C THR A 165 18.13 -4.65 4.20
N LYS A 166 18.22 -5.90 3.78
CA LYS A 166 17.09 -6.84 3.85
C LYS A 166 16.51 -7.02 5.26
N LYS A 167 17.31 -6.80 6.32
CA LYS A 167 16.88 -6.89 7.72
C LYS A 167 15.90 -5.77 8.10
N ASN A 168 15.94 -4.64 7.39
CA ASN A 168 15.14 -3.43 7.67
C ASN A 168 13.95 -3.28 6.71
N VAL A 169 13.58 -4.34 6.01
CA VAL A 169 12.45 -4.32 5.07
C VAL A 169 11.22 -4.90 5.76
N SER A 170 10.15 -4.14 5.78
CA SER A 170 8.83 -4.62 6.15
C SER A 170 8.05 -5.06 4.91
N SER A 171 7.24 -6.09 5.04
CA SER A 171 6.34 -6.54 3.97
C SER A 171 4.89 -6.34 4.39
N GLN A 172 4.07 -5.84 3.48
CA GLN A 172 2.64 -5.71 3.67
C GLN A 172 1.93 -6.38 2.51
N THR A 173 1.06 -7.34 2.83
CA THR A 173 0.22 -7.98 1.82
C THR A 173 -1.12 -7.26 1.79
N HIS A 174 -1.42 -6.64 0.66
CA HIS A 174 -2.69 -5.99 0.41
C HIS A 174 -3.67 -6.99 -0.22
N GLY A 175 -4.90 -6.99 0.26
CA GLY A 175 -5.96 -7.88 -0.18
C GLY A 175 -6.35 -8.87 0.92
N SER A 176 -7.42 -8.56 1.65
CA SER A 176 -7.95 -9.46 2.69
C SER A 176 -8.74 -10.59 2.05
N VAL A 177 -8.07 -11.73 1.80
CA VAL A 177 -8.74 -12.95 1.30
C VAL A 177 -9.93 -13.32 2.18
N LYS A 178 -9.79 -13.22 3.50
CA LYS A 178 -10.88 -13.53 4.45
C LYS A 178 -12.15 -12.71 4.18
N LYS A 179 -12.03 -11.40 3.95
CA LYS A 179 -13.18 -10.53 3.66
C LYS A 179 -13.85 -10.91 2.34
N TRP A 180 -13.08 -11.14 1.29
CA TRP A 180 -13.60 -11.52 -0.02
C TRP A 180 -14.25 -12.91 -0.02
N THR A 181 -13.69 -13.88 0.70
CA THR A 181 -14.30 -15.21 0.87
C THR A 181 -15.66 -15.11 1.57
N LEU A 182 -15.77 -14.28 2.59
CA LEU A 182 -17.01 -14.07 3.33
C LEU A 182 -18.07 -13.39 2.44
N VAL A 183 -17.69 -12.40 1.64
CA VAL A 183 -18.56 -11.78 0.64
C VAL A 183 -19.04 -12.80 -0.40
N GLY A 184 -18.12 -13.64 -0.89
CA GLY A 184 -18.46 -14.72 -1.84
C GLY A 184 -19.46 -15.73 -1.27
N GLY A 185 -19.28 -16.13 -0.01
CA GLY A 185 -20.21 -16.99 0.69
C GLY A 185 -21.61 -16.36 0.86
N ALA A 186 -21.66 -15.09 1.26
CA ALA A 186 -22.92 -14.36 1.40
C ALA A 186 -23.66 -14.22 0.05
N LEU A 187 -22.94 -13.87 -1.01
CA LEU A 187 -23.52 -13.82 -2.38
C LEU A 187 -23.98 -15.21 -2.83
N GLY A 188 -23.21 -16.26 -2.53
CA GLY A 188 -23.58 -17.64 -2.82
C GLY A 188 -24.89 -18.05 -2.15
N ILE A 189 -25.13 -17.65 -0.88
CA ILE A 189 -26.38 -17.85 -0.17
C ILE A 189 -27.54 -17.19 -0.90
N ILE A 190 -27.40 -15.92 -1.29
CA ILE A 190 -28.44 -15.16 -1.99
C ILE A 190 -28.80 -15.85 -3.34
N VAL A 191 -27.78 -16.20 -4.11
CA VAL A 191 -27.99 -16.92 -5.39
C VAL A 191 -28.63 -18.28 -5.16
N GLY A 192 -28.18 -19.02 -4.13
CA GLY A 192 -28.74 -20.32 -3.75
C GLY A 192 -30.22 -20.21 -3.35
N MET A 193 -30.63 -19.17 -2.62
CA MET A 193 -32.02 -18.91 -2.28
C MET A 193 -32.88 -18.62 -3.53
N LEU A 194 -32.38 -17.77 -4.43
CA LEU A 194 -33.09 -17.45 -5.68
C LEU A 194 -33.26 -18.70 -6.55
N PHE A 195 -32.23 -19.50 -6.67
CA PHE A 195 -32.25 -20.75 -7.45
C PHE A 195 -33.19 -21.79 -6.84
N SER A 196 -33.16 -21.92 -5.51
CA SER A 196 -34.06 -22.77 -4.76
C SER A 196 -35.53 -22.39 -4.97
N PHE A 197 -35.83 -21.09 -4.93
CA PHE A 197 -37.17 -20.57 -5.20
C PHE A 197 -37.65 -20.87 -6.63
N MET A 198 -36.74 -20.65 -7.59
CA MET A 198 -37.03 -20.92 -9.01
C MET A 198 -37.33 -22.41 -9.27
N LEU A 199 -36.53 -23.31 -8.69
CA LEU A 199 -36.76 -24.76 -8.81
C LEU A 199 -38.07 -25.22 -8.17
N THR A 200 -38.40 -24.68 -7.00
CA THR A 200 -39.64 -25.03 -6.30
C THR A 200 -40.87 -24.53 -7.08
N THR A 201 -40.79 -23.32 -7.62
CA THR A 201 -41.85 -22.73 -8.44
C THR A 201 -42.07 -23.55 -9.73
N TRP A 202 -40.99 -23.95 -10.39
CA TRP A 202 -41.07 -24.74 -11.60
C TRP A 202 -41.67 -26.13 -11.38
N ARG A 203 -41.34 -26.78 -10.26
CA ARG A 203 -41.95 -28.07 -9.85
C ARG A 203 -43.43 -27.97 -9.49
N HIS A 204 -43.97 -26.79 -9.23
CA HIS A 204 -45.37 -26.57 -8.94
C HIS A 204 -46.19 -26.15 -10.17
N ILE A 205 -45.55 -25.79 -11.28
CA ILE A 205 -46.18 -25.35 -12.54
C ILE A 205 -46.16 -26.49 -13.57
N ALA A 206 -45.21 -27.43 -13.46
CA ALA A 206 -45.12 -28.62 -14.27
C ALA A 206 -45.90 -29.78 -13.62
#